data_16a9c0d21b877d5da929b43f75e434fc
#
_entry.id   16a9c0d21b877d5da929b43f75e434fc
#
_cell.length_a   1.000
_cell.length_b   1.000
_cell.length_c   1.000
_cell.angle_alpha   90.00
_cell.angle_beta   90.00
_cell.angle_gamma   90.00
#
_symmetry.space_group_name_H-M   'P 1'
#
loop_
_entity.id
_entity.type
_entity.pdbx_description
1 polymer ?
#
loop_
_entity_poly.entity_id
_entity_poly.type
_entity_poly.pdbx_seq_one_letter_code
_entity_poly.pdbx_strand_id
1 'polypeptide(L)'
;MTVHNKIGAMTEEMTKWRRALHACPETAFAENETSDYLAETLLSFGLDIYRGIACTGIVSTLQRGKGSSPAIGLRSDIDALDITEATGLPYASRNEGKMHACGHDGHMSMLLGAAKYLAVNDTFEGTVHFIFQPAEENEGGGGRMVREGLFDRFPVRSVFALHNFPVLPEGTFAICKGPMMAAYDVFDIEIRGKGGHAATPQNVKDPILASAYLVNLLQSIVSRDVNPAQAAVISVTEIQGGTSYNIIPDAVRLRGTTRHFLPAVQDKVETRMREICAGVSASLGIAVDMSYERRYPPLVNTDRETDEAVRAATLVAGKDRVFIDITPIMTSEDFAFFLKERPGAYMGIGGGNPKETGRLHQSLYDFNDRILPIGASYWVTLVETLLPK
;
A
#
# COMPACT_ATOMS: atom_id res chain seq x y z
N MET A 1 19.71 20.01 1.89
CA MET A 1 18.77 19.36 2.81
C MET A 1 18.91 19.98 4.19
N THR A 2 17.80 20.36 4.79
CA THR A 2 17.76 20.96 6.12
C THR A 2 17.12 19.94 7.07
N VAL A 3 17.92 18.96 7.51
CA VAL A 3 17.50 18.07 8.60
C VAL A 3 17.49 18.90 9.89
N HIS A 4 16.40 18.82 10.67
CA HIS A 4 16.39 19.43 11.99
C HIS A 4 17.56 18.90 12.82
N ASN A 5 18.42 19.78 13.35
CA ASN A 5 19.61 19.36 14.09
C ASN A 5 19.33 18.36 15.21
N LYS A 6 18.22 18.56 15.94
CA LYS A 6 17.80 17.64 17.00
C LYS A 6 17.35 16.26 16.46
N ILE A 7 16.76 16.21 15.26
CA ILE A 7 16.38 14.96 14.60
C ILE A 7 17.62 14.25 14.06
N GLY A 8 18.56 15.00 13.48
CA GLY A 8 19.85 14.47 13.08
C GLY A 8 20.61 13.80 14.23
N ALA A 9 20.54 14.36 15.43
CA ALA A 9 21.12 13.76 16.64
C ALA A 9 20.44 12.44 17.07
N MET A 10 19.22 12.16 16.61
CA MET A 10 18.48 10.92 16.90
C MET A 10 18.69 9.84 15.83
N THR A 11 19.50 10.06 14.81
CA THR A 11 19.68 9.09 13.69
C THR A 11 20.05 7.69 14.18
N GLU A 12 21.00 7.61 15.13
CA GLU A 12 21.44 6.34 15.68
C GLU A 12 20.33 5.59 16.44
N GLU A 13 19.48 6.33 17.15
CA GLU A 13 18.34 5.79 17.86
C GLU A 13 17.25 5.31 16.89
N MET A 14 16.90 6.11 15.86
CA MET A 14 15.96 5.71 14.80
C MET A 14 16.47 4.46 14.05
N THR A 15 17.76 4.38 13.78
CA THR A 15 18.38 3.19 13.19
C THR A 15 18.23 1.96 14.08
N LYS A 16 18.35 2.11 15.40
CA LYS A 16 18.14 1.00 16.37
C LYS A 16 16.68 0.53 16.34
N TRP A 17 15.70 1.46 16.32
CA TRP A 17 14.29 1.09 16.22
C TRP A 17 14.02 0.34 14.92
N ARG A 18 14.46 0.88 13.78
CA ARG A 18 14.25 0.26 12.47
C ARG A 18 14.80 -1.16 12.42
N ARG A 19 16.04 -1.37 12.90
CA ARG A 19 16.69 -2.68 12.89
C ARG A 19 16.07 -3.65 13.89
N ALA A 20 15.55 -3.19 15.01
CA ALA A 20 14.78 -4.00 15.94
C ALA A 20 13.48 -4.51 15.33
N LEU A 21 12.73 -3.61 14.66
CA LEU A 21 11.51 -3.93 13.92
C LEU A 21 11.81 -4.88 12.74
N HIS A 22 12.85 -4.61 11.98
CA HIS A 22 13.30 -5.46 10.86
C HIS A 22 13.59 -6.90 11.28
N ALA A 23 14.16 -7.08 12.47
CA ALA A 23 14.51 -8.40 12.98
C ALA A 23 13.30 -9.22 13.46
N CYS A 24 12.13 -8.61 13.63
CA CYS A 24 10.90 -9.26 14.09
C CYS A 24 9.71 -8.95 13.16
N PRO A 25 9.79 -9.27 11.85
CA PRO A 25 8.71 -8.98 10.90
C PRO A 25 7.50 -9.86 11.16
N GLU A 26 6.33 -9.27 11.19
CA GLU A 26 5.04 -9.94 11.32
C GLU A 26 4.11 -9.51 10.19
N THR A 27 3.27 -10.44 9.72
CA THR A 27 2.38 -10.21 8.59
C THR A 27 0.95 -9.92 9.04
N ALA A 28 0.12 -9.52 8.12
CA ALA A 28 -1.23 -9.02 8.24
C ALA A 28 -2.05 -9.57 9.44
N PHE A 29 -2.47 -8.67 10.31
CA PHE A 29 -3.24 -8.86 11.55
C PHE A 29 -2.58 -9.74 12.62
N ALA A 30 -1.31 -10.09 12.44
CA ALA A 30 -0.51 -10.84 13.40
C ALA A 30 0.69 -10.03 13.93
N GLU A 31 0.72 -8.71 13.71
CA GLU A 31 1.79 -7.76 14.09
C GLU A 31 1.76 -7.45 15.59
N ASN A 32 1.78 -8.49 16.44
CA ASN A 32 1.59 -8.35 17.90
C ASN A 32 2.84 -7.79 18.57
N GLU A 33 4.02 -8.37 18.31
CA GLU A 33 5.30 -7.91 18.87
C GLU A 33 5.65 -6.52 18.33
N THR A 34 5.37 -6.26 17.04
CA THR A 34 5.50 -4.95 16.41
C THR A 34 4.63 -3.91 17.10
N SER A 35 3.35 -4.24 17.34
CA SER A 35 2.40 -3.37 18.06
C SER A 35 2.85 -3.12 19.51
N ASP A 36 3.33 -4.15 20.21
CA ASP A 36 3.85 -4.00 21.58
C ASP A 36 5.07 -3.08 21.62
N TYR A 37 6.02 -3.29 20.71
CA TYR A 37 7.23 -2.47 20.60
C TYR A 37 6.92 -1.00 20.31
N LEU A 38 6.00 -0.74 19.39
CA LEU A 38 5.55 0.62 19.07
C LEU A 38 4.84 1.28 20.26
N ALA A 39 3.96 0.52 20.94
CA ALA A 39 3.25 1.01 22.12
C ALA A 39 4.19 1.41 23.25
N GLU A 40 5.14 0.54 23.61
CA GLU A 40 6.13 0.82 24.64
C GLU A 40 7.01 2.02 24.28
N THR A 41 7.40 2.13 23.02
CA THR A 41 8.22 3.25 22.54
C THR A 41 7.46 4.56 22.64
N LEU A 42 6.20 4.64 22.17
CA LEU A 42 5.36 5.84 22.22
C LEU A 42 5.05 6.25 23.68
N LEU A 43 4.75 5.29 24.56
CA LEU A 43 4.57 5.54 25.99
C LEU A 43 5.83 6.13 26.64
N SER A 44 7.03 5.69 26.22
CA SER A 44 8.30 6.24 26.72
C SER A 44 8.49 7.73 26.34
N PHE A 45 7.81 8.21 25.30
CA PHE A 45 7.78 9.63 24.92
C PHE A 45 6.73 10.43 25.70
N GLY A 46 5.94 9.77 26.56
CA GLY A 46 4.85 10.38 27.32
C GLY A 46 3.59 10.65 26.49
N LEU A 47 3.39 9.87 25.44
CA LEU A 47 2.23 10.00 24.55
C LEU A 47 1.10 9.05 24.97
N ASP A 48 -0.15 9.52 24.86
CA ASP A 48 -1.32 8.67 24.99
C ASP A 48 -1.46 7.74 23.79
N ILE A 49 -1.82 6.47 24.02
CA ILE A 49 -2.02 5.48 22.98
C ILE A 49 -3.39 4.82 23.08
N TYR A 50 -3.96 4.49 21.92
CA TYR A 50 -5.11 3.61 21.77
C TYR A 50 -4.68 2.42 20.91
N ARG A 51 -4.95 1.18 21.37
CA ARG A 51 -4.54 -0.06 20.72
C ARG A 51 -5.75 -0.88 20.28
N GLY A 52 -5.52 -1.78 19.33
CA GLY A 52 -6.46 -2.82 18.93
C GLY A 52 -7.45 -2.39 17.86
N ILE A 53 -7.27 -1.23 17.22
CA ILE A 53 -8.04 -0.89 16.01
C ILE A 53 -7.50 -1.73 14.84
N ALA A 54 -8.38 -2.39 14.13
CA ALA A 54 -8.01 -3.40 13.13
C ALA A 54 -7.02 -4.45 13.69
N CYS A 55 -7.30 -5.02 14.86
CA CYS A 55 -6.50 -6.00 15.60
C CYS A 55 -5.25 -5.42 16.28
N THR A 56 -4.23 -5.08 15.52
CA THR A 56 -2.88 -4.74 16.00
C THR A 56 -2.54 -3.26 15.84
N GLY A 57 -3.39 -2.48 15.17
CA GLY A 57 -3.16 -1.06 14.91
C GLY A 57 -3.16 -0.21 16.17
N ILE A 58 -2.39 0.89 16.12
CA ILE A 58 -2.22 1.85 17.20
C ILE A 58 -2.53 3.25 16.69
N VAL A 59 -3.19 4.04 17.51
CA VAL A 59 -3.26 5.50 17.35
C VAL A 59 -2.69 6.16 18.60
N SER A 60 -1.68 7.00 18.40
CA SER A 60 -1.12 7.84 19.45
C SER A 60 -1.50 9.30 19.22
N THR A 61 -1.83 10.01 20.27
CA THR A 61 -2.33 11.39 20.17
C THR A 61 -1.41 12.35 20.93
N LEU A 62 -1.04 13.43 20.24
CA LEU A 62 -0.35 14.55 20.86
C LEU A 62 -1.14 15.84 20.60
N GLN A 63 -1.56 16.51 21.68
CA GLN A 63 -2.24 17.79 21.64
C GLN A 63 -1.37 18.90 22.22
N ARG A 64 -1.34 20.05 21.55
CA ARG A 64 -0.68 21.28 22.00
C ARG A 64 -1.65 22.47 21.87
N GLY A 65 -1.48 23.46 22.72
CA GLY A 65 -2.35 24.64 22.73
C GLY A 65 -3.68 24.44 23.47
N LYS A 66 -4.58 25.42 23.36
CA LYS A 66 -5.89 25.46 24.05
C LYS A 66 -7.04 25.41 23.06
N GLY A 67 -8.05 24.58 23.32
CA GLY A 67 -9.33 24.58 22.60
C GLY A 67 -9.46 23.57 21.48
N SER A 68 -10.45 23.76 20.62
CA SER A 68 -10.76 22.90 19.47
C SER A 68 -9.86 23.21 18.28
N SER A 69 -8.56 23.01 18.45
CA SER A 69 -7.58 23.23 17.38
C SER A 69 -7.69 22.13 16.30
N PRO A 70 -7.38 22.46 15.03
CA PRO A 70 -7.46 21.48 13.95
C PRO A 70 -6.58 20.25 14.23
N ALA A 71 -7.06 19.08 13.84
CA ALA A 71 -6.33 17.83 13.97
C ALA A 71 -5.90 17.29 12.60
N ILE A 72 -4.74 16.65 12.54
CA ILE A 72 -4.22 15.94 11.38
C ILE A 72 -3.80 14.53 11.75
N GLY A 73 -3.89 13.59 10.78
CA GLY A 73 -3.41 12.23 10.91
C GLY A 73 -2.13 12.00 10.10
N LEU A 74 -1.13 11.39 10.72
CA LEU A 74 0.10 10.93 10.07
C LEU A 74 0.13 9.41 10.13
N ARG A 75 0.23 8.74 8.98
CA ARG A 75 0.14 7.29 8.88
C ARG A 75 1.47 6.64 8.54
N SER A 76 1.75 5.56 9.22
CA SER A 76 2.73 4.54 8.85
C SER A 76 2.03 3.17 8.82
N ASP A 77 2.32 2.37 7.83
CA ASP A 77 2.09 0.94 7.79
C ASP A 77 3.03 0.21 8.76
N ILE A 78 2.65 -1.01 9.22
CA ILE A 78 3.46 -1.76 10.20
C ILE A 78 3.70 -3.23 9.85
N ASP A 79 3.00 -3.77 8.85
CA ASP A 79 3.09 -5.17 8.47
C ASP A 79 4.34 -5.49 7.62
N ALA A 80 4.64 -6.77 7.54
CA ALA A 80 5.72 -7.34 6.75
C ALA A 80 5.15 -8.29 5.69
N LEU A 81 6.03 -8.87 4.88
CA LEU A 81 5.72 -9.79 3.78
C LEU A 81 6.15 -11.23 4.09
N ASP A 82 5.42 -12.20 3.53
CA ASP A 82 5.79 -13.62 3.52
C ASP A 82 6.90 -13.90 2.50
N ILE A 83 8.11 -13.37 2.80
CA ILE A 83 9.33 -13.51 1.99
C ILE A 83 10.45 -14.00 2.89
N THR A 84 11.15 -15.06 2.47
CA THR A 84 12.37 -15.49 3.17
C THR A 84 13.51 -14.53 2.87
N GLU A 85 14.03 -13.87 3.89
CA GLU A 85 15.12 -12.92 3.75
C GLU A 85 16.44 -13.62 3.40
N ALA A 86 17.19 -13.02 2.48
CA ALA A 86 18.47 -13.52 1.99
C ALA A 86 19.60 -12.46 2.07
N THR A 87 19.43 -11.39 2.86
CA THR A 87 20.40 -10.29 2.95
C THR A 87 21.67 -10.67 3.70
N GLY A 88 21.60 -11.58 4.68
CA GLY A 88 22.71 -11.94 5.55
C GLY A 88 23.16 -10.84 6.51
N LEU A 89 22.34 -9.82 6.74
CA LEU A 89 22.64 -8.69 7.61
C LEU A 89 22.62 -9.10 9.09
N PRO A 90 23.37 -8.40 9.96
CA PRO A 90 23.41 -8.71 11.40
C PRO A 90 22.05 -8.56 12.10
N TYR A 91 21.12 -7.83 11.50
CA TYR A 91 19.76 -7.58 11.97
C TYR A 91 18.70 -8.21 11.05
N ALA A 92 19.10 -9.19 10.24
CA ALA A 92 18.16 -9.93 9.40
C ALA A 92 17.02 -10.54 10.21
N SER A 93 15.90 -10.78 9.54
CA SER A 93 14.70 -11.38 10.12
C SER A 93 15.01 -12.64 10.95
N ARG A 94 14.43 -12.72 12.14
CA ARG A 94 14.43 -13.92 13.01
C ARG A 94 13.17 -14.76 12.82
N ASN A 95 12.20 -14.26 12.08
CA ASN A 95 10.95 -14.94 11.78
C ASN A 95 11.06 -15.61 10.40
N GLU A 96 11.26 -16.92 10.39
CA GLU A 96 11.42 -17.69 9.15
C GLU A 96 10.27 -17.43 8.17
N GLY A 97 10.62 -17.19 6.91
CA GLY A 97 9.65 -16.93 5.84
C GLY A 97 9.03 -15.54 5.86
N LYS A 98 9.46 -14.62 6.75
CA LYS A 98 8.92 -13.25 6.84
C LYS A 98 10.03 -12.20 6.76
N MET A 99 9.71 -11.04 6.17
CA MET A 99 10.68 -9.97 5.98
C MET A 99 9.99 -8.62 5.79
N HIS A 100 10.54 -7.54 6.36
CA HIS A 100 10.17 -6.17 5.98
C HIS A 100 10.75 -5.79 4.61
N ALA A 101 10.25 -6.44 3.55
CA ALA A 101 10.73 -6.22 2.19
C ALA A 101 10.06 -5.04 1.46
N CYS A 102 9.17 -4.30 2.13
CA CYS A 102 8.59 -3.05 1.63
C CYS A 102 9.11 -1.79 2.36
N GLY A 103 9.80 -1.96 3.51
CA GLY A 103 10.41 -0.84 4.23
C GLY A 103 9.52 -0.22 5.30
N HIS A 104 8.46 -0.91 5.71
CA HIS A 104 7.54 -0.43 6.75
C HIS A 104 8.24 -0.24 8.11
N ASP A 105 9.29 -1.01 8.40
CA ASP A 105 10.20 -0.80 9.54
C ASP A 105 10.86 0.60 9.53
N GLY A 106 11.23 1.10 8.36
CA GLY A 106 11.72 2.45 8.15
C GLY A 106 10.62 3.52 8.29
N HIS A 107 9.42 3.25 7.76
CA HIS A 107 8.29 4.15 7.87
C HIS A 107 7.88 4.36 9.34
N MET A 108 7.75 3.26 10.11
CA MET A 108 7.51 3.31 11.55
C MET A 108 8.57 4.14 12.27
N SER A 109 9.84 3.93 11.95
CA SER A 109 10.96 4.61 12.61
C SER A 109 11.00 6.10 12.28
N MET A 110 10.67 6.51 11.05
CA MET A 110 10.54 7.92 10.69
C MET A 110 9.41 8.60 11.46
N LEU A 111 8.26 7.92 11.60
CA LEU A 111 7.11 8.46 12.33
C LEU A 111 7.37 8.51 13.84
N LEU A 112 8.03 7.50 14.43
CA LEU A 112 8.50 7.51 15.83
C LEU A 112 9.47 8.66 16.10
N GLY A 113 10.41 8.92 15.17
CA GLY A 113 11.34 10.05 15.27
C GLY A 113 10.64 11.40 15.34
N ALA A 114 9.63 11.58 14.49
CA ALA A 114 8.79 12.77 14.51
C ALA A 114 7.97 12.88 15.80
N ALA A 115 7.34 11.78 16.24
CA ALA A 115 6.55 11.73 17.46
C ALA A 115 7.38 12.12 18.70
N LYS A 116 8.59 11.55 18.84
CA LYS A 116 9.53 11.89 19.90
C LYS A 116 9.92 13.37 19.88
N TYR A 117 10.28 13.89 18.70
CA TYR A 117 10.65 15.29 18.56
C TYR A 117 9.51 16.23 19.00
N LEU A 118 8.31 15.99 18.49
CA LEU A 118 7.13 16.81 18.77
C LEU A 118 6.66 16.69 20.23
N ALA A 119 6.86 15.53 20.85
CA ALA A 119 6.50 15.30 22.25
C ALA A 119 7.30 16.22 23.22
N VAL A 120 8.58 16.48 22.91
CA VAL A 120 9.45 17.27 23.80
C VAL A 120 9.63 18.73 23.37
N ASN A 121 9.23 19.08 22.13
CA ASN A 121 9.35 20.45 21.62
C ASN A 121 7.96 21.04 21.38
N ASP A 122 7.69 22.18 21.99
CA ASP A 122 6.43 22.91 21.85
C ASP A 122 6.47 23.84 20.63
N THR A 123 6.39 23.24 19.43
CA THR A 123 6.61 23.95 18.14
C THR A 123 5.34 24.11 17.30
N PHE A 124 4.21 23.54 17.73
CA PHE A 124 2.96 23.60 17.00
C PHE A 124 1.75 23.81 17.93
N GLU A 125 0.60 24.21 17.39
CA GLU A 125 -0.68 24.33 18.11
C GLU A 125 -1.77 23.53 17.37
N GLY A 126 -2.32 22.50 18.02
CA GLY A 126 -3.31 21.60 17.46
C GLY A 126 -3.18 20.18 17.96
N THR A 127 -3.74 19.23 17.19
CA THR A 127 -3.71 17.82 17.52
C THR A 127 -3.08 17.03 16.37
N VAL A 128 -2.15 16.14 16.70
CA VAL A 128 -1.57 15.17 15.76
C VAL A 128 -1.93 13.77 16.23
N HIS A 129 -2.55 12.99 15.35
CA HIS A 129 -2.73 11.56 15.52
C HIS A 129 -1.69 10.81 14.73
N PHE A 130 -0.79 10.09 15.41
CA PHE A 130 0.17 9.17 14.81
C PHE A 130 -0.53 7.82 14.67
N ILE A 131 -0.78 7.40 13.42
CA ILE A 131 -1.57 6.22 13.08
C ILE A 131 -0.62 5.14 12.57
N PHE A 132 -0.46 4.06 13.32
CA PHE A 132 0.30 2.88 12.94
C PHE A 132 -0.69 1.81 12.47
N GLN A 133 -0.72 1.62 11.16
CA GLN A 133 -1.76 0.84 10.48
C GLN A 133 -1.27 -0.56 10.12
N PRO A 134 -1.98 -1.64 10.51
CA PRO A 134 -1.64 -3.01 10.14
C PRO A 134 -2.09 -3.37 8.74
N ALA A 135 -1.58 -4.50 8.22
CA ALA A 135 -2.12 -5.25 7.10
C ALA A 135 -2.33 -4.45 5.80
N GLU A 136 -1.34 -3.63 5.42
CA GLU A 136 -1.38 -2.87 4.17
C GLU A 136 -1.28 -3.79 2.95
N GLU A 137 -0.37 -4.78 2.99
CA GLU A 137 0.14 -5.50 1.83
C GLU A 137 -0.91 -6.36 1.10
N ASN A 138 -1.92 -6.88 1.78
CA ASN A 138 -2.90 -7.75 1.10
C ASN A 138 -4.32 -7.70 1.70
N GLU A 139 -4.46 -7.35 2.97
CA GLU A 139 -5.72 -7.59 3.70
C GLU A 139 -6.53 -6.31 3.94
N GLY A 140 -6.03 -5.15 3.52
CA GLY A 140 -6.75 -3.87 3.58
C GLY A 140 -7.02 -3.40 5.00
N GLY A 141 -5.98 -3.41 5.86
CA GLY A 141 -6.05 -2.96 7.24
C GLY A 141 -6.50 -1.52 7.38
N GLY A 142 -6.11 -0.63 6.43
CA GLY A 142 -6.60 0.75 6.37
C GLY A 142 -8.11 0.82 6.22
N GLY A 143 -8.68 0.03 5.32
CA GLY A 143 -10.13 -0.08 5.17
C GLY A 143 -10.82 -0.65 6.41
N ARG A 144 -10.16 -1.57 7.12
CA ARG A 144 -10.67 -2.12 8.38
C ARG A 144 -10.64 -1.09 9.50
N MET A 145 -9.55 -0.32 9.65
CA MET A 145 -9.48 0.78 10.62
C MET A 145 -10.59 1.80 10.41
N VAL A 146 -10.89 2.17 9.16
CA VAL A 146 -12.00 3.07 8.81
C VAL A 146 -13.34 2.48 9.25
N ARG A 147 -13.62 1.21 8.88
CA ARG A 147 -14.88 0.54 9.26
C ARG A 147 -15.05 0.37 10.78
N GLU A 148 -13.96 0.26 11.53
CA GLU A 148 -13.96 0.19 13.00
C GLU A 148 -14.04 1.58 13.67
N GLY A 149 -14.22 2.66 12.89
CA GLY A 149 -14.49 4.02 13.37
C GLY A 149 -13.24 4.82 13.69
N LEU A 150 -12.15 4.64 12.95
CA LEU A 150 -10.91 5.43 13.12
C LEU A 150 -11.20 6.92 13.19
N PHE A 151 -11.91 7.47 12.21
CA PHE A 151 -12.14 8.90 12.10
C PHE A 151 -13.33 9.42 12.94
N ASP A 152 -14.11 8.52 13.54
CA ASP A 152 -15.12 8.88 14.54
C ASP A 152 -14.47 9.08 15.92
N ARG A 153 -13.46 8.25 16.23
CA ARG A 153 -12.72 8.33 17.50
C ARG A 153 -11.59 9.35 17.45
N PHE A 154 -10.94 9.48 16.31
CA PHE A 154 -9.81 10.38 16.07
C PHE A 154 -10.12 11.29 14.88
N PRO A 155 -11.00 12.27 15.06
CA PRO A 155 -11.43 13.15 13.99
C PRO A 155 -10.26 14.01 13.50
N VAL A 156 -10.04 14.02 12.20
CA VAL A 156 -8.98 14.80 11.52
C VAL A 156 -9.55 15.57 10.35
N ARG A 157 -8.96 16.73 10.05
CA ARG A 157 -9.27 17.49 8.83
C ARG A 157 -8.57 16.93 7.60
N SER A 158 -7.40 16.31 7.78
CA SER A 158 -6.60 15.74 6.71
C SER A 158 -5.68 14.64 7.22
N VAL A 159 -5.27 13.74 6.31
CA VAL A 159 -4.38 12.60 6.58
C VAL A 159 -3.20 12.59 5.62
N PHE A 160 -2.04 12.13 6.10
CA PHE A 160 -0.82 12.06 5.29
C PHE A 160 -0.11 10.74 5.51
N ALA A 161 0.50 10.21 4.43
CA ALA A 161 1.36 9.05 4.47
C ALA A 161 2.69 9.32 3.74
N LEU A 162 3.75 8.62 4.13
CA LEU A 162 5.07 8.71 3.54
C LEU A 162 5.60 7.30 3.30
N HIS A 163 6.00 6.99 2.07
CA HIS A 163 6.51 5.69 1.69
C HIS A 163 7.87 5.80 0.97
N ASN A 164 8.78 4.88 1.23
CA ASN A 164 10.06 4.86 0.54
C ASN A 164 9.95 4.34 -0.89
N PHE A 165 10.64 5.02 -1.81
CA PHE A 165 10.80 4.61 -3.20
C PHE A 165 12.28 4.38 -3.51
N PRO A 166 12.80 3.14 -3.45
CA PRO A 166 14.22 2.85 -3.64
C PRO A 166 14.76 3.27 -5.01
N VAL A 167 13.89 3.40 -6.02
CA VAL A 167 14.26 3.82 -7.37
C VAL A 167 14.53 5.31 -7.51
N LEU A 168 14.11 6.13 -6.56
CA LEU A 168 14.36 7.56 -6.55
C LEU A 168 15.68 7.88 -5.83
N PRO A 169 16.39 8.93 -6.24
CA PRO A 169 17.61 9.36 -5.56
C PRO A 169 17.38 9.60 -4.06
N GLU A 170 18.36 9.24 -3.24
CA GLU A 170 18.29 9.34 -1.78
C GLU A 170 17.83 10.72 -1.30
N GLY A 171 16.82 10.74 -0.43
CA GLY A 171 16.28 11.94 0.20
C GLY A 171 15.60 12.92 -0.74
N THR A 172 15.22 12.48 -1.94
CA THR A 172 14.28 13.23 -2.79
C THR A 172 12.85 12.92 -2.38
N PHE A 173 11.89 13.73 -2.82
CA PHE A 173 10.48 13.49 -2.62
C PHE A 173 9.74 13.44 -3.95
N ALA A 174 8.65 12.67 -4.03
CA ALA A 174 7.88 12.51 -5.25
C ALA A 174 6.37 12.39 -4.96
N ILE A 175 5.56 13.13 -5.70
CA ILE A 175 4.11 13.16 -5.54
C ILE A 175 3.44 13.61 -6.84
N CYS A 176 2.16 13.30 -7.02
CA CYS A 176 1.29 13.98 -7.99
C CYS A 176 -0.08 14.26 -7.38
N LYS A 177 -0.76 15.27 -7.91
CA LYS A 177 -2.18 15.57 -7.62
C LYS A 177 -3.08 14.54 -8.29
N GLY A 178 -4.22 14.25 -7.67
CA GLY A 178 -5.16 13.28 -8.19
C GLY A 178 -4.68 11.84 -8.06
N PRO A 179 -5.06 10.95 -8.99
CA PRO A 179 -4.69 9.54 -8.92
C PRO A 179 -3.17 9.34 -8.99
N MET A 180 -2.59 8.69 -7.98
CA MET A 180 -1.16 8.39 -7.89
C MET A 180 -0.88 6.90 -7.97
N MET A 181 -1.71 6.04 -7.34
CA MET A 181 -1.59 4.59 -7.40
C MET A 181 -2.92 3.96 -7.79
N ALA A 182 -2.85 2.82 -8.50
CA ALA A 182 -4.02 2.19 -9.07
C ALA A 182 -4.88 1.47 -8.01
N ALA A 183 -6.15 1.30 -8.33
CA ALA A 183 -7.01 0.34 -7.65
C ALA A 183 -6.49 -1.09 -7.86
N TYR A 184 -6.84 -1.97 -6.93
CA TYR A 184 -6.52 -3.39 -6.95
C TYR A 184 -7.79 -4.21 -6.80
N ASP A 185 -8.14 -4.96 -7.86
CA ASP A 185 -9.22 -5.93 -7.82
C ASP A 185 -8.71 -7.30 -8.25
N VAL A 186 -9.41 -8.34 -7.84
CA VAL A 186 -9.12 -9.73 -8.22
C VAL A 186 -10.34 -10.38 -8.83
N PHE A 187 -10.10 -11.35 -9.70
CA PHE A 187 -11.16 -12.17 -10.26
C PHE A 187 -10.78 -13.64 -10.28
N ASP A 188 -11.82 -14.46 -10.22
CA ASP A 188 -11.75 -15.92 -10.29
C ASP A 188 -12.82 -16.38 -11.26
N ILE A 189 -12.46 -17.15 -12.29
CA ILE A 189 -13.37 -17.67 -13.30
C ILE A 189 -13.29 -19.20 -13.28
N GLU A 190 -14.39 -19.84 -12.96
CA GLU A 190 -14.56 -21.29 -13.04
C GLU A 190 -15.29 -21.65 -14.32
N ILE A 191 -14.67 -22.51 -15.13
CA ILE A 191 -15.18 -23.00 -16.40
C ILE A 191 -15.50 -24.50 -16.20
N ARG A 192 -16.77 -24.86 -16.13
CA ARG A 192 -17.21 -26.24 -15.96
C ARG A 192 -17.77 -26.78 -17.25
N GLY A 193 -17.08 -27.79 -17.78
CA GLY A 193 -17.40 -28.47 -19.01
C GLY A 193 -17.90 -29.88 -18.79
N LYS A 194 -17.60 -30.73 -19.75
CA LYS A 194 -17.76 -32.17 -19.70
C LYS A 194 -16.50 -32.81 -20.28
N GLY A 195 -15.71 -33.40 -19.40
CA GLY A 195 -14.48 -34.08 -19.77
C GLY A 195 -14.69 -35.37 -20.55
N GLY A 196 -13.61 -35.94 -21.02
CA GLY A 196 -13.65 -37.22 -21.73
C GLY A 196 -12.39 -37.51 -22.51
N HIS A 197 -12.48 -38.52 -23.38
CA HIS A 197 -11.34 -38.95 -24.18
C HIS A 197 -11.01 -37.92 -25.27
N ALA A 198 -9.76 -37.48 -25.33
CA ALA A 198 -9.33 -36.40 -26.24
C ALA A 198 -9.50 -36.77 -27.73
N ALA A 199 -9.52 -38.05 -28.08
CA ALA A 199 -9.77 -38.52 -29.44
C ALA A 199 -11.25 -38.50 -29.88
N THR A 200 -12.19 -38.21 -28.94
CA THR A 200 -13.64 -38.16 -29.23
C THR A 200 -14.23 -36.79 -28.80
N PRO A 201 -13.70 -35.66 -29.36
CA PRO A 201 -14.04 -34.32 -28.91
C PRO A 201 -15.51 -33.94 -29.09
N GLN A 202 -16.25 -34.63 -30.00
CA GLN A 202 -17.66 -34.43 -30.23
C GLN A 202 -18.56 -34.85 -29.01
N ASN A 203 -18.01 -35.63 -28.06
CA ASN A 203 -18.71 -36.13 -26.91
C ASN A 203 -18.46 -35.32 -25.64
N VAL A 204 -17.62 -34.29 -25.74
CA VAL A 204 -17.17 -33.46 -24.60
C VAL A 204 -17.62 -31.99 -24.72
N LYS A 205 -17.45 -31.24 -23.64
CA LYS A 205 -17.53 -29.79 -23.60
C LYS A 205 -16.19 -29.30 -23.04
N ASP A 206 -15.31 -28.86 -23.90
CA ASP A 206 -13.89 -28.62 -23.60
C ASP A 206 -13.66 -27.30 -22.84
N PRO A 207 -13.36 -27.32 -21.53
CA PRO A 207 -13.08 -26.12 -20.76
C PRO A 207 -11.67 -25.53 -21.04
N ILE A 208 -10.72 -26.32 -21.57
CA ILE A 208 -9.41 -25.82 -22.00
C ILE A 208 -9.60 -24.86 -23.18
N LEU A 209 -10.37 -25.28 -24.20
CA LEU A 209 -10.66 -24.42 -25.36
C LEU A 209 -11.39 -23.14 -24.91
N ALA A 210 -12.37 -23.25 -24.02
CA ALA A 210 -13.09 -22.09 -23.48
C ALA A 210 -12.17 -21.14 -22.73
N SER A 211 -11.22 -21.65 -21.93
CA SER A 211 -10.24 -20.83 -21.21
C SER A 211 -9.33 -20.04 -22.15
N ALA A 212 -8.88 -20.63 -23.24
CA ALA A 212 -8.07 -19.97 -24.24
C ALA A 212 -8.82 -18.80 -24.90
N TYR A 213 -10.11 -18.97 -25.23
CA TYR A 213 -10.95 -17.86 -25.71
C TYR A 213 -11.10 -16.75 -24.67
N LEU A 214 -11.36 -17.10 -23.42
CA LEU A 214 -11.50 -16.11 -22.35
C LEU A 214 -10.23 -15.29 -22.18
N VAL A 215 -9.05 -15.91 -22.06
CA VAL A 215 -7.77 -15.20 -21.93
C VAL A 215 -7.58 -14.18 -23.06
N ASN A 216 -7.86 -14.56 -24.30
CA ASN A 216 -7.72 -13.66 -25.44
C ASN A 216 -8.78 -12.55 -25.45
N LEU A 217 -10.04 -12.88 -25.22
CA LEU A 217 -11.15 -11.90 -25.25
C LEU A 217 -11.05 -10.88 -24.13
N LEU A 218 -10.59 -11.26 -22.94
CA LEU A 218 -10.39 -10.32 -21.82
C LEU A 218 -9.40 -9.21 -22.19
N GLN A 219 -8.39 -9.47 -23.01
CA GLN A 219 -7.45 -8.44 -23.47
C GLN A 219 -8.13 -7.40 -24.40
N SER A 220 -9.23 -7.76 -25.05
CA SER A 220 -9.98 -6.82 -25.90
C SER A 220 -10.61 -5.67 -25.10
N ILE A 221 -10.90 -5.88 -23.82
CA ILE A 221 -11.48 -4.83 -22.97
C ILE A 221 -10.55 -3.63 -22.88
N VAL A 222 -9.26 -3.86 -22.58
CA VAL A 222 -8.26 -2.79 -22.49
C VAL A 222 -8.05 -2.12 -23.85
N SER A 223 -8.00 -2.92 -24.93
CA SER A 223 -7.65 -2.40 -26.24
C SER A 223 -8.83 -1.83 -27.04
N ARG A 224 -10.10 -2.14 -26.71
CA ARG A 224 -11.29 -1.78 -27.50
C ARG A 224 -12.42 -1.12 -26.70
N ASP A 225 -12.53 -1.38 -25.39
CA ASP A 225 -13.64 -0.87 -24.60
C ASP A 225 -13.22 0.31 -23.68
N VAL A 226 -11.97 0.29 -23.18
CA VAL A 226 -11.41 1.38 -22.36
C VAL A 226 -10.91 2.50 -23.28
N ASN A 227 -11.21 3.76 -22.91
CA ASN A 227 -10.70 4.92 -23.64
C ASN A 227 -9.15 4.89 -23.64
N PRO A 228 -8.48 5.02 -24.80
CA PRO A 228 -7.01 4.98 -24.88
C PRO A 228 -6.28 6.00 -23.99
N ALA A 229 -6.93 7.09 -23.59
CA ALA A 229 -6.38 8.06 -22.64
C ALA A 229 -6.53 7.63 -21.16
N GLN A 230 -7.18 6.51 -20.90
CA GLN A 230 -7.41 5.96 -19.56
C GLN A 230 -6.63 4.66 -19.40
N ALA A 231 -5.86 4.55 -18.33
CA ALA A 231 -5.09 3.35 -18.06
C ALA A 231 -5.95 2.25 -17.41
N ALA A 232 -5.80 1.03 -17.91
CA ALA A 232 -6.34 -0.19 -17.30
C ALA A 232 -5.39 -1.38 -17.55
N VAL A 233 -5.35 -2.30 -16.60
CA VAL A 233 -4.63 -3.57 -16.71
C VAL A 233 -5.59 -4.71 -16.40
N ILE A 234 -5.58 -5.76 -17.21
CA ILE A 234 -6.25 -7.05 -16.93
C ILE A 234 -5.19 -8.13 -17.13
N SER A 235 -4.82 -8.82 -16.06
CA SER A 235 -3.83 -9.89 -16.10
C SER A 235 -4.44 -11.18 -15.58
N VAL A 236 -4.47 -12.21 -16.43
CA VAL A 236 -4.68 -13.60 -15.98
C VAL A 236 -3.33 -14.10 -15.48
N THR A 237 -3.27 -14.43 -14.20
CA THR A 237 -2.03 -14.80 -13.51
C THR A 237 -1.92 -16.29 -13.22
N GLU A 238 -3.05 -17.02 -13.31
CA GLU A 238 -3.11 -18.44 -13.02
C GLU A 238 -4.11 -19.13 -13.95
N ILE A 239 -3.73 -20.29 -14.49
CA ILE A 239 -4.60 -21.20 -15.26
C ILE A 239 -4.38 -22.60 -14.70
N GLN A 240 -5.43 -23.23 -14.18
CA GLN A 240 -5.38 -24.58 -13.65
C GLN A 240 -6.38 -25.48 -14.37
N GLY A 241 -5.93 -26.60 -14.95
CA GLY A 241 -6.77 -27.59 -15.58
C GLY A 241 -6.00 -28.64 -16.37
N GLY A 242 -6.52 -29.87 -16.36
CA GLY A 242 -5.92 -31.01 -17.05
C GLY A 242 -4.74 -31.64 -16.31
N THR A 243 -4.57 -32.97 -16.47
CA THR A 243 -3.49 -33.74 -15.82
C THR A 243 -2.90 -34.81 -16.74
N SER A 244 -3.45 -35.00 -17.94
CA SER A 244 -3.08 -36.09 -18.84
C SER A 244 -3.18 -35.67 -20.31
N TYR A 245 -2.34 -36.26 -21.17
CA TYR A 245 -2.29 -36.00 -22.61
C TYR A 245 -3.57 -36.42 -23.36
N ASN A 246 -4.28 -37.42 -22.88
CA ASN A 246 -5.40 -38.04 -23.59
C ASN A 246 -6.76 -37.81 -22.90
N ILE A 247 -6.82 -36.94 -21.91
CA ILE A 247 -8.06 -36.64 -21.15
C ILE A 247 -8.33 -35.12 -21.22
N ILE A 248 -9.51 -34.76 -21.71
CA ILE A 248 -10.06 -33.42 -21.55
C ILE A 248 -10.66 -33.33 -20.14
N PRO A 249 -10.29 -32.32 -19.30
CA PRO A 249 -10.77 -32.22 -17.91
C PRO A 249 -12.25 -31.78 -17.85
N ASP A 250 -12.88 -31.99 -16.71
CA ASP A 250 -14.24 -31.48 -16.44
C ASP A 250 -14.28 -29.98 -16.15
N ALA A 251 -13.17 -29.41 -15.68
CA ALA A 251 -13.12 -27.98 -15.31
C ALA A 251 -11.73 -27.37 -15.55
N VAL A 252 -11.74 -26.04 -15.74
CA VAL A 252 -10.56 -25.18 -15.74
C VAL A 252 -10.86 -23.95 -14.86
N ARG A 253 -9.88 -23.51 -14.09
CA ARG A 253 -9.93 -22.30 -13.30
C ARG A 253 -8.95 -21.26 -13.82
N LEU A 254 -9.41 -20.01 -13.98
CA LEU A 254 -8.58 -18.85 -14.26
C LEU A 254 -8.64 -17.91 -13.06
N ARG A 255 -7.49 -17.35 -12.69
CA ARG A 255 -7.41 -16.27 -11.70
C ARG A 255 -6.62 -15.12 -12.27
N GLY A 256 -6.93 -13.92 -11.75
CA GLY A 256 -6.20 -12.75 -12.18
C GLY A 256 -6.55 -11.50 -11.40
N THR A 257 -6.03 -10.40 -11.91
CA THR A 257 -6.17 -9.10 -11.26
C THR A 257 -6.43 -8.00 -12.28
N THR A 258 -7.09 -6.94 -11.84
CA THR A 258 -7.25 -5.72 -12.63
C THR A 258 -6.67 -4.51 -11.90
N ARG A 259 -6.27 -3.49 -12.68
CA ARG A 259 -5.79 -2.19 -12.19
C ARG A 259 -6.43 -1.08 -13.00
N HIS A 260 -6.75 0.02 -12.35
CA HIS A 260 -7.32 1.23 -12.98
C HIS A 260 -7.21 2.41 -12.02
N PHE A 261 -7.40 3.63 -12.51
CA PHE A 261 -7.39 4.84 -11.69
C PHE A 261 -8.78 5.44 -11.46
N LEU A 262 -9.77 5.06 -12.27
CA LEU A 262 -11.09 5.69 -12.30
C LEU A 262 -12.20 4.68 -12.01
N PRO A 263 -13.16 4.99 -11.12
CA PRO A 263 -14.31 4.12 -10.85
C PRO A 263 -15.11 3.74 -12.10
N ALA A 264 -15.29 4.68 -13.05
CA ALA A 264 -15.99 4.40 -14.30
C ALA A 264 -15.25 3.37 -15.20
N VAL A 265 -13.92 3.30 -15.11
CA VAL A 265 -13.12 2.25 -15.78
C VAL A 265 -13.30 0.91 -15.09
N GLN A 266 -13.32 0.90 -13.74
CA GLN A 266 -13.62 -0.29 -12.95
C GLN A 266 -14.96 -0.91 -13.33
N ASP A 267 -16.03 -0.11 -13.30
CA ASP A 267 -17.37 -0.55 -13.65
C ASP A 267 -17.44 -1.13 -15.06
N LYS A 268 -16.78 -0.45 -16.01
CA LYS A 268 -16.68 -0.93 -17.39
C LYS A 268 -15.94 -2.25 -17.51
N VAL A 269 -14.78 -2.37 -16.88
CA VAL A 269 -13.95 -3.60 -16.90
C VAL A 269 -14.75 -4.78 -16.32
N GLU A 270 -15.32 -4.64 -15.14
CA GLU A 270 -16.10 -5.70 -14.50
C GLU A 270 -17.30 -6.11 -15.36
N THR A 271 -18.07 -5.13 -15.88
CA THR A 271 -19.25 -5.39 -16.73
C THR A 271 -18.84 -6.15 -17.99
N ARG A 272 -17.80 -5.68 -18.69
CA ARG A 272 -17.32 -6.34 -19.91
C ARG A 272 -16.77 -7.75 -19.67
N MET A 273 -16.07 -7.97 -18.56
CA MET A 273 -15.61 -9.30 -18.19
C MET A 273 -16.80 -10.27 -18.01
N ARG A 274 -17.86 -9.86 -17.32
CA ARG A 274 -19.08 -10.65 -17.14
C ARG A 274 -19.77 -10.95 -18.48
N GLU A 275 -19.87 -9.98 -19.37
CA GLU A 275 -20.45 -10.14 -20.70
C GLU A 275 -19.65 -11.11 -21.57
N ILE A 276 -18.31 -11.05 -21.53
CA ILE A 276 -17.41 -11.97 -22.24
C ILE A 276 -17.59 -13.39 -21.70
N CYS A 277 -17.64 -13.58 -20.37
CA CYS A 277 -17.90 -14.88 -19.75
C CYS A 277 -19.24 -15.46 -20.23
N ALA A 278 -20.31 -14.66 -20.22
CA ALA A 278 -21.62 -15.07 -20.71
C ALA A 278 -21.60 -15.41 -22.20
N GLY A 279 -20.89 -14.62 -23.02
CA GLY A 279 -20.74 -14.87 -24.46
C GLY A 279 -20.03 -16.18 -24.79
N VAL A 280 -18.91 -16.48 -24.11
CA VAL A 280 -18.17 -17.75 -24.26
C VAL A 280 -19.02 -18.93 -23.76
N SER A 281 -19.71 -18.77 -22.64
CA SER A 281 -20.64 -19.77 -22.10
C SER A 281 -21.70 -20.15 -23.15
N ALA A 282 -22.36 -19.18 -23.71
CA ALA A 282 -23.41 -19.38 -24.72
C ALA A 282 -22.85 -19.98 -26.02
N SER A 283 -21.70 -19.50 -26.50
CA SER A 283 -21.12 -19.94 -27.78
C SER A 283 -20.64 -21.38 -27.76
N LEU A 284 -20.10 -21.86 -26.61
CA LEU A 284 -19.54 -23.20 -26.48
C LEU A 284 -20.47 -24.16 -25.73
N GLY A 285 -21.59 -23.67 -25.24
CA GLY A 285 -22.54 -24.47 -24.43
C GLY A 285 -21.90 -25.05 -23.17
N ILE A 286 -21.10 -24.24 -22.47
CA ILE A 286 -20.29 -24.60 -21.28
C ILE A 286 -20.63 -23.63 -20.15
N ALA A 287 -20.56 -24.06 -18.88
CA ALA A 287 -20.79 -23.14 -17.76
C ALA A 287 -19.53 -22.33 -17.47
N VAL A 288 -19.70 -21.00 -17.34
CA VAL A 288 -18.64 -20.06 -16.98
C VAL A 288 -19.13 -19.15 -15.87
N ASP A 289 -18.59 -19.30 -14.68
CA ASP A 289 -18.94 -18.52 -13.51
C ASP A 289 -17.77 -17.61 -13.11
N MET A 290 -18.03 -16.33 -12.90
CA MET A 290 -17.03 -15.34 -12.51
C MET A 290 -17.40 -14.71 -11.17
N SER A 291 -16.49 -14.78 -10.20
CA SER A 291 -16.43 -13.88 -9.05
C SER A 291 -15.47 -12.73 -9.35
N TYR A 292 -15.85 -11.53 -8.89
CA TYR A 292 -15.02 -10.32 -9.00
C TYR A 292 -15.08 -9.59 -7.67
N GLU A 293 -13.92 -9.35 -7.07
CA GLU A 293 -13.80 -8.71 -5.77
C GLU A 293 -13.02 -7.39 -5.94
N ARG A 294 -13.67 -6.28 -5.60
CA ARG A 294 -13.06 -4.95 -5.53
C ARG A 294 -12.34 -4.82 -4.20
N ARG A 295 -11.01 -4.83 -4.22
CA ARG A 295 -10.19 -4.83 -3.00
C ARG A 295 -9.79 -3.43 -2.57
N TYR A 296 -8.90 -2.77 -3.30
CA TYR A 296 -8.42 -1.44 -2.94
C TYR A 296 -8.91 -0.40 -3.93
N PRO A 297 -9.44 0.73 -3.46
CA PRO A 297 -9.75 1.85 -4.35
C PRO A 297 -8.46 2.47 -4.90
N PRO A 298 -8.53 3.29 -5.96
CA PRO A 298 -7.39 4.07 -6.39
C PRO A 298 -6.97 5.05 -5.30
N LEU A 299 -5.67 5.22 -5.10
CA LEU A 299 -5.12 6.24 -4.23
C LEU A 299 -5.15 7.58 -4.96
N VAL A 300 -5.93 8.53 -4.42
CA VAL A 300 -6.18 9.83 -5.04
C VAL A 300 -5.81 10.94 -4.06
N ASN A 301 -4.70 11.61 -4.31
CA ASN A 301 -4.26 12.76 -3.53
C ASN A 301 -5.17 13.97 -3.78
N THR A 302 -5.54 14.70 -2.73
CA THR A 302 -6.28 15.95 -2.86
C THR A 302 -5.33 17.12 -3.14
N ASP A 303 -5.78 18.07 -3.94
CA ASP A 303 -4.94 19.13 -4.49
C ASP A 303 -4.30 19.99 -3.39
N ARG A 304 -5.08 20.42 -2.41
CA ARG A 304 -4.62 21.27 -1.32
C ARG A 304 -3.60 20.57 -0.43
N GLU A 305 -3.88 19.36 0.01
CA GLU A 305 -3.01 18.57 0.88
C GLU A 305 -1.72 18.16 0.15
N THR A 306 -1.80 17.97 -1.17
CA THR A 306 -0.61 17.79 -2.03
C THR A 306 0.27 19.04 -2.01
N ASP A 307 -0.30 20.23 -2.19
CA ASP A 307 0.47 21.49 -2.15
C ASP A 307 1.10 21.71 -0.75
N GLU A 308 0.38 21.37 0.31
CA GLU A 308 0.86 21.42 1.71
C GLU A 308 2.05 20.45 1.91
N ALA A 309 1.94 19.20 1.43
CA ALA A 309 2.98 18.20 1.50
C ALA A 309 4.23 18.59 0.68
N VAL A 310 4.04 19.12 -0.53
CA VAL A 310 5.12 19.67 -1.39
C VAL A 310 5.85 20.81 -0.71
N ARG A 311 5.12 21.71 -0.04
CA ARG A 311 5.72 22.82 0.72
C ARG A 311 6.63 22.30 1.83
N ALA A 312 6.16 21.33 2.64
CA ALA A 312 6.96 20.75 3.71
C ALA A 312 8.20 20.02 3.15
N ALA A 313 8.05 19.20 2.11
CA ALA A 313 9.15 18.52 1.44
C ALA A 313 10.19 19.50 0.87
N THR A 314 9.74 20.62 0.29
CA THR A 314 10.60 21.67 -0.25
C THR A 314 11.43 22.37 0.83
N LEU A 315 10.85 22.58 2.01
CA LEU A 315 11.58 23.17 3.16
C LEU A 315 12.68 22.22 3.66
N VAL A 316 12.48 20.92 3.59
CA VAL A 316 13.45 19.89 4.04
C VAL A 316 14.51 19.61 2.98
N ALA A 317 14.10 19.31 1.74
CA ALA A 317 15.01 18.81 0.71
C ALA A 317 15.51 19.89 -0.26
N GLY A 318 14.81 21.00 -0.37
CA GLY A 318 15.00 22.01 -1.42
C GLY A 318 14.18 21.69 -2.67
N LYS A 319 13.80 22.73 -3.42
CA LYS A 319 12.88 22.63 -4.58
C LYS A 319 13.33 21.62 -5.63
N ASP A 320 14.63 21.57 -5.93
CA ASP A 320 15.19 20.71 -6.98
C ASP A 320 15.17 19.20 -6.62
N ARG A 321 14.80 18.88 -5.40
CA ARG A 321 14.71 17.51 -4.87
C ARG A 321 13.28 17.06 -4.59
N VAL A 322 12.29 17.81 -5.03
CA VAL A 322 10.86 17.48 -4.92
C VAL A 322 10.27 17.36 -6.31
N PHE A 323 9.97 16.15 -6.73
CA PHE A 323 9.36 15.84 -8.02
C PHE A 323 7.85 15.90 -7.88
N ILE A 324 7.24 16.88 -8.50
CA ILE A 324 5.79 17.02 -8.59
C ILE A 324 5.32 16.49 -9.95
N ASP A 325 4.06 16.09 -10.05
CA ASP A 325 3.46 15.59 -11.28
C ASP A 325 4.17 14.33 -11.84
N ILE A 326 4.61 13.42 -10.95
CA ILE A 326 5.12 12.12 -11.39
C ILE A 326 4.02 11.33 -12.10
N THR A 327 4.44 10.47 -13.03
CA THR A 327 3.49 9.56 -13.69
C THR A 327 2.88 8.60 -12.66
N PRO A 328 1.54 8.48 -12.60
CA PRO A 328 0.87 7.50 -11.74
C PRO A 328 1.37 6.07 -12.00
N ILE A 329 1.42 5.25 -10.96
CA ILE A 329 1.94 3.88 -11.02
C ILE A 329 0.83 2.85 -10.81
N MET A 330 1.02 1.65 -11.39
CA MET A 330 0.01 0.58 -11.35
C MET A 330 0.07 -0.29 -10.08
N THR A 331 0.96 0.01 -9.12
CA THR A 331 0.89 -0.56 -7.78
C THR A 331 -0.32 0.02 -7.03
N SER A 332 -0.74 -0.63 -5.97
CA SER A 332 -1.86 -0.21 -5.14
C SER A 332 -1.40 0.04 -3.71
N GLU A 333 -2.20 0.77 -2.95
CA GLU A 333 -1.91 1.18 -1.58
C GLU A 333 -3.24 1.38 -0.83
N ASP A 334 -3.39 0.78 0.33
CA ASP A 334 -4.66 0.78 1.07
C ASP A 334 -4.91 2.07 1.89
N PHE A 335 -3.91 2.96 2.01
CA PHE A 335 -4.13 4.34 2.47
C PHE A 335 -5.20 5.06 1.64
N ALA A 336 -5.48 4.55 0.44
CA ALA A 336 -6.59 4.98 -0.40
C ALA A 336 -7.94 4.94 0.33
N PHE A 337 -8.15 4.03 1.29
CA PHE A 337 -9.37 4.02 2.12
C PHE A 337 -9.45 5.23 3.03
N PHE A 338 -8.32 5.70 3.57
CA PHE A 338 -8.30 6.93 4.37
C PHE A 338 -8.63 8.15 3.50
N LEU A 339 -8.07 8.20 2.27
CA LEU A 339 -8.34 9.29 1.33
C LEU A 339 -9.77 9.34 0.80
N LYS A 340 -10.52 8.24 0.87
CA LYS A 340 -11.96 8.26 0.59
C LYS A 340 -12.78 8.96 1.67
N GLU A 341 -12.29 8.94 2.91
CA GLU A 341 -12.99 9.50 4.07
C GLU A 341 -12.50 10.89 4.44
N ARG A 342 -11.25 11.19 4.18
CA ARG A 342 -10.60 12.45 4.54
C ARG A 342 -9.69 12.94 3.42
N PRO A 343 -9.65 14.24 3.16
CA PRO A 343 -8.66 14.80 2.25
C PRO A 343 -7.25 14.50 2.77
N GLY A 344 -6.30 14.32 1.86
CA GLY A 344 -4.93 13.98 2.27
C GLY A 344 -3.97 13.80 1.11
N ALA A 345 -2.74 13.45 1.46
CA ALA A 345 -1.69 13.22 0.49
C ALA A 345 -0.76 12.06 0.88
N TYR A 346 -0.40 11.26 -0.11
CA TYR A 346 0.60 10.21 -0.04
C TYR A 346 1.86 10.69 -0.75
N MET A 347 2.97 10.75 -0.03
CA MET A 347 4.26 11.25 -0.50
C MET A 347 5.27 10.11 -0.59
N GLY A 348 6.01 10.05 -1.69
CA GLY A 348 7.18 9.17 -1.82
C GLY A 348 8.45 9.83 -1.31
N ILE A 349 9.31 9.08 -0.61
CA ILE A 349 10.68 9.50 -0.26
C ILE A 349 11.70 8.58 -0.95
N GLY A 350 12.68 9.16 -1.61
CA GLY A 350 13.73 8.43 -2.33
C GLY A 350 14.65 7.67 -1.39
N GLY A 351 14.73 6.35 -1.58
CA GLY A 351 15.57 5.44 -0.81
C GLY A 351 17.01 5.35 -1.35
N GLY A 352 17.27 5.79 -2.59
CA GLY A 352 18.60 5.78 -3.17
C GLY A 352 18.77 4.82 -4.33
N ASN A 353 19.83 4.01 -4.32
CA ASN A 353 20.20 3.14 -5.43
C ASN A 353 19.71 1.70 -5.21
N PRO A 354 18.76 1.19 -6.03
CA PRO A 354 18.26 -0.20 -5.89
C PRO A 354 19.33 -1.28 -6.06
N LYS A 355 20.50 -0.94 -6.64
CA LYS A 355 21.64 -1.88 -6.72
C LYS A 355 22.32 -2.09 -5.38
N GLU A 356 22.15 -1.16 -4.45
CA GLU A 356 22.71 -1.21 -3.10
C GLU A 356 21.68 -1.73 -2.09
N THR A 357 20.41 -1.32 -2.24
CA THR A 357 19.34 -1.60 -1.27
C THR A 357 18.37 -2.70 -1.71
N GLY A 358 18.48 -3.22 -2.92
CA GLY A 358 17.45 -4.07 -3.53
C GLY A 358 16.22 -3.26 -3.96
N ARG A 359 15.24 -3.96 -4.54
CA ARG A 359 13.92 -3.40 -4.84
C ARG A 359 12.91 -3.90 -3.80
N LEU A 360 11.82 -3.15 -3.65
CA LEU A 360 10.70 -3.60 -2.81
C LEU A 360 10.25 -5.01 -3.23
N HIS A 361 9.77 -5.79 -2.25
CA HIS A 361 9.29 -7.17 -2.40
C HIS A 361 10.36 -8.16 -2.89
N GLN A 362 11.64 -7.87 -2.64
CA GLN A 362 12.76 -8.78 -2.94
C GLN A 362 13.46 -9.24 -1.66
N SER A 363 13.91 -10.50 -1.64
CA SER A 363 14.59 -11.13 -0.49
C SER A 363 15.93 -10.47 -0.11
N LEU A 364 16.48 -9.62 -0.96
CA LEU A 364 17.72 -8.87 -0.75
C LEU A 364 17.47 -7.38 -0.42
N TYR A 365 16.21 -6.97 -0.23
CA TYR A 365 15.90 -5.59 0.09
C TYR A 365 16.40 -5.22 1.48
N ASP A 366 16.98 -4.03 1.63
CA ASP A 366 17.26 -3.39 2.93
C ASP A 366 16.91 -1.90 2.86
N PHE A 367 16.26 -1.40 3.90
CA PHE A 367 15.89 0.01 3.98
C PHE A 367 17.14 0.89 4.18
N ASN A 368 17.21 2.02 3.50
CA ASN A 368 18.31 2.96 3.64
C ASN A 368 18.18 3.81 4.91
N ASP A 369 18.89 3.46 5.97
CA ASP A 369 18.88 4.18 7.26
C ASP A 369 19.20 5.68 7.13
N ARG A 370 19.91 6.11 6.07
CA ARG A 370 20.27 7.53 5.85
C ARG A 370 19.08 8.43 5.59
N ILE A 371 17.93 7.88 5.16
CA ILE A 371 16.72 8.68 4.93
C ILE A 371 15.85 8.82 6.19
N LEU A 372 16.11 8.08 7.26
CA LEU A 372 15.35 8.16 8.50
C LEU A 372 15.24 9.60 9.04
N PRO A 373 16.35 10.34 9.24
CA PRO A 373 16.27 11.73 9.72
C PRO A 373 15.61 12.68 8.73
N ILE A 374 15.64 12.37 7.42
CA ILE A 374 15.00 13.19 6.39
C ILE A 374 13.48 13.03 6.46
N GLY A 375 12.99 11.79 6.53
CA GLY A 375 11.56 11.50 6.65
C GLY A 375 10.96 12.00 7.98
N ALA A 376 11.69 11.83 9.10
CA ALA A 376 11.27 12.39 10.39
C ALA A 376 11.22 13.92 10.36
N SER A 377 12.18 14.58 9.69
CA SER A 377 12.19 16.04 9.51
C SER A 377 11.04 16.51 8.61
N TYR A 378 10.69 15.73 7.58
CA TYR A 378 9.51 16.00 6.75
C TYR A 378 8.23 15.98 7.58
N TRP A 379 8.02 14.95 8.39
CA TRP A 379 6.86 14.85 9.28
C TRP A 379 6.74 16.02 10.24
N VAL A 380 7.84 16.39 10.89
CA VAL A 380 7.86 17.54 11.82
C VAL A 380 7.55 18.84 11.07
N THR A 381 8.21 19.07 9.93
CA THR A 381 7.98 20.29 9.12
C THR A 381 6.55 20.37 8.61
N LEU A 382 5.94 19.24 8.24
CA LEU A 382 4.55 19.17 7.83
C LEU A 382 3.63 19.60 8.99
N VAL A 383 3.84 19.04 10.19
CA VAL A 383 3.06 19.41 11.38
C VAL A 383 3.20 20.91 11.68
N GLU A 384 4.41 21.43 11.75
CA GLU A 384 4.68 22.86 12.04
C GLU A 384 4.11 23.79 10.97
N THR A 385 4.04 23.35 9.72
CA THR A 385 3.45 24.11 8.61
C THR A 385 1.93 24.13 8.66
N LEU A 386 1.31 23.02 9.04
CA LEU A 386 -0.14 22.86 9.03
C LEU A 386 -0.79 23.35 10.34
N LEU A 387 -0.06 23.26 11.43
CA LEU A 387 -0.50 23.59 12.78
C LEU A 387 0.46 24.64 13.41
N PRO A 388 0.63 25.81 12.78
CA PRO A 388 1.59 26.81 13.26
C PRO A 388 1.18 27.31 14.65
N LYS A 389 2.20 27.60 15.49
CA LYS A 389 2.05 28.19 16.82
C LYS A 389 1.71 29.67 16.75
#